data_044ac1396f7881a55853fdbc4600fc2d
#
_entry.id   044ac1396f7881a55853fdbc4600fc2d
#
_cell.length_a   1.000
_cell.length_b   1.000
_cell.length_c   1.000
_cell.angle_alpha   90.00
_cell.angle_beta   90.00
_cell.angle_gamma   90.00
#
_symmetry.space_group_name_H-M   'P 1'
#
loop_
_entity.id
_entity.type
_entity.pdbx_description
1 polymer ?
#
loop_
_entity_poly.entity_id
_entity_poly.type
_entity_poly.pdbx_seq_one_letter_code
_entity_poly.pdbx_strand_id
1 'polypeptide(L)'
;MKTIIFLAIVLVSGALAGTVHGIVNLAIVEPYLDEAIGIENRNLFASGEEEDTPQFWVEYDAYRDWQKGGQVLAGAILGTSIGALFGIVYALSRNSLKGKNDLQKTLVLAGIMWLTIYFIPFLKYPANPPTVGDGETVVLRAILYLSFIAISGLGAVGFYQLSKKIKFKSRIIPVVGYGIFMAIAFALMPANPDEINAPMDLVNGFRTMSVVAVSVFWVSIAVILGGLWHKSRPDLQTSMAKNGKH
;
A
#
# COMPACT_ATOMS: atom_id res chain seq x y z
N MET A 1 11.50 -12.76 22.45
CA MET A 1 10.74 -13.13 21.23
C MET A 1 11.58 -14.15 20.45
N LYS A 2 11.02 -15.29 20.06
CA LYS A 2 11.77 -16.22 19.19
C LYS A 2 11.86 -15.61 17.80
N THR A 3 13.02 -15.15 17.42
CA THR A 3 13.28 -14.40 16.17
C THR A 3 12.78 -15.15 14.94
N ILE A 4 13.02 -16.46 14.86
CA ILE A 4 12.60 -17.27 13.71
C ILE A 4 11.07 -17.31 13.58
N ILE A 5 10.33 -17.50 14.68
CA ILE A 5 8.86 -17.51 14.65
C ILE A 5 8.32 -16.15 14.26
N PHE A 6 8.89 -15.08 14.78
CA PHE A 6 8.52 -13.72 14.40
C PHE A 6 8.72 -13.46 12.90
N LEU A 7 9.91 -13.78 12.40
CA LEU A 7 10.20 -13.61 10.97
C LEU A 7 9.25 -14.45 10.10
N ALA A 8 9.03 -15.71 10.44
CA ALA A 8 8.12 -16.58 9.70
C ALA A 8 6.69 -16.02 9.66
N ILE A 9 6.14 -15.59 10.79
CA ILE A 9 4.79 -15.01 10.86
C ILE A 9 4.70 -13.75 9.97
N VAL A 10 5.67 -12.88 10.09
CA VAL A 10 5.68 -11.59 9.39
C VAL A 10 5.79 -11.79 7.89
N LEU A 11 6.76 -12.59 7.43
CA LEU A 11 6.99 -12.83 6.00
C LEU A 11 5.81 -13.59 5.36
N VAL A 12 5.31 -14.63 6.02
CA VAL A 12 4.15 -15.39 5.53
C VAL A 12 2.90 -14.52 5.48
N SER A 13 2.66 -13.69 6.51
CA SER A 13 1.50 -12.79 6.50
C SER A 13 1.58 -11.79 5.36
N GLY A 14 2.76 -11.23 5.10
CA GLY A 14 2.99 -10.30 4.01
C GLY A 14 2.81 -10.96 2.64
N ALA A 15 3.42 -12.14 2.44
CA ALA A 15 3.31 -12.88 1.18
C ALA A 15 1.87 -13.26 0.86
N LEU A 16 1.12 -13.81 1.83
CA LEU A 16 -0.27 -14.18 1.64
C LEU A 16 -1.16 -12.96 1.38
N ALA A 17 -1.00 -11.87 2.14
CA ALA A 17 -1.76 -10.64 1.92
C ALA A 17 -1.45 -10.02 0.55
N GLY A 18 -0.18 -10.05 0.12
CA GLY A 18 0.24 -9.59 -1.20
C GLY A 18 -0.30 -10.46 -2.34
N THR A 19 -0.35 -11.77 -2.16
CA THR A 19 -1.01 -12.68 -3.11
C THR A 19 -2.50 -12.37 -3.24
N VAL A 20 -3.21 -12.20 -2.11
CA VAL A 20 -4.63 -11.79 -2.12
C VAL A 20 -4.80 -10.46 -2.85
N HIS A 21 -3.94 -9.48 -2.59
CA HIS A 21 -3.95 -8.20 -3.30
C HIS A 21 -3.75 -8.36 -4.81
N GLY A 22 -2.76 -9.16 -5.24
CA GLY A 22 -2.52 -9.43 -6.66
C GLY A 22 -3.73 -10.06 -7.37
N ILE A 23 -4.39 -11.05 -6.72
CA ILE A 23 -5.59 -11.67 -7.25
C ILE A 23 -6.76 -10.67 -7.33
N VAL A 24 -6.97 -9.89 -6.27
CA VAL A 24 -8.03 -8.86 -6.27
C VAL A 24 -7.77 -7.81 -7.35
N ASN A 25 -6.52 -7.38 -7.50
CA ASN A 25 -6.11 -6.42 -8.53
C ASN A 25 -6.41 -6.93 -9.94
N LEU A 26 -6.10 -8.21 -10.22
CA LEU A 26 -6.48 -8.86 -11.48
C LEU A 26 -8.00 -8.87 -11.73
N ALA A 27 -8.79 -9.03 -10.67
CA ALA A 27 -10.24 -9.14 -10.81
C ALA A 27 -10.95 -7.79 -11.01
N ILE A 28 -10.47 -6.71 -10.35
CA ILE A 28 -11.23 -5.44 -10.29
C ILE A 28 -10.49 -4.22 -10.84
N VAL A 29 -9.15 -4.26 -10.94
CA VAL A 29 -8.36 -3.13 -11.47
C VAL A 29 -7.92 -3.40 -12.90
N GLU A 30 -7.54 -4.64 -13.20
CA GLU A 30 -7.06 -5.06 -14.53
C GLU A 30 -8.01 -4.73 -15.68
N PRO A 31 -9.35 -4.84 -15.56
CA PRO A 31 -10.27 -4.43 -16.62
C PRO A 31 -10.11 -2.96 -17.04
N TYR A 32 -9.83 -2.07 -16.09
CA TYR A 32 -9.57 -0.65 -16.38
C TYR A 32 -8.20 -0.43 -17.02
N LEU A 33 -7.22 -1.27 -16.66
CA LEU A 33 -5.91 -1.31 -17.32
C LEU A 33 -6.04 -1.75 -18.79
N ASP A 34 -6.75 -2.83 -19.04
CA ASP A 34 -7.00 -3.34 -20.40
C ASP A 34 -7.72 -2.29 -21.27
N GLU A 35 -8.72 -1.59 -20.71
CA GLU A 35 -9.42 -0.52 -21.41
C GLU A 35 -8.50 0.67 -21.73
N ALA A 36 -7.67 1.09 -20.76
CA ALA A 36 -6.71 2.17 -20.95
C ALA A 36 -5.69 1.85 -22.04
N ILE A 37 -5.08 0.66 -21.99
CA ILE A 37 -4.12 0.21 -23.01
C ILE A 37 -4.81 0.07 -24.38
N GLY A 38 -6.08 -0.36 -24.41
CA GLY A 38 -6.86 -0.40 -25.64
C GLY A 38 -7.07 0.99 -26.28
N ILE A 39 -7.18 2.06 -25.47
CA ILE A 39 -7.19 3.45 -25.97
C ILE A 39 -5.83 3.82 -26.54
N GLU A 40 -4.75 3.49 -25.84
CA GLU A 40 -3.38 3.76 -26.26
C GLU A 40 -3.07 3.08 -27.60
N ASN A 41 -3.35 1.78 -27.75
CA ASN A 41 -3.14 1.07 -28.99
C ASN A 41 -3.93 1.69 -30.17
N ARG A 42 -5.19 2.07 -29.94
CA ARG A 42 -5.97 2.77 -31.00
C ARG A 42 -5.33 4.09 -31.42
N ASN A 43 -4.76 4.83 -30.49
CA ASN A 43 -4.07 6.08 -30.80
C ASN A 43 -2.76 5.85 -31.57
N LEU A 44 -1.98 4.82 -31.20
CA LEU A 44 -0.75 4.42 -31.90
C LEU A 44 -1.04 3.99 -33.34
N PHE A 45 -2.10 3.23 -33.59
CA PHE A 45 -2.51 2.85 -34.94
C PHE A 45 -3.02 4.06 -35.75
N ALA A 46 -3.77 4.96 -35.10
CA ALA A 46 -4.30 6.15 -35.77
C ALA A 46 -3.21 7.16 -36.13
N SER A 47 -2.12 7.24 -35.33
CA SER A 47 -0.96 8.10 -35.61
C SER A 47 0.00 7.49 -36.67
N GLY A 48 -0.10 6.19 -36.92
CA GLY A 48 0.81 5.45 -37.80
C GLY A 48 2.16 5.12 -37.13
N GLU A 49 2.27 5.25 -35.81
CA GLU A 49 3.45 4.85 -35.07
C GLU A 49 3.58 3.33 -34.99
N GLU A 50 2.45 2.61 -35.05
CA GLU A 50 2.38 1.16 -35.09
C GLU A 50 1.35 0.72 -36.15
N GLU A 51 1.51 -0.49 -36.68
CA GLU A 51 0.58 -1.08 -37.63
C GLU A 51 -0.35 -2.10 -36.95
N ASP A 52 -1.65 -2.03 -37.25
CA ASP A 52 -2.65 -3.00 -36.78
C ASP A 52 -2.50 -4.31 -37.57
N THR A 53 -1.60 -5.19 -37.12
CA THR A 53 -1.29 -6.47 -37.77
C THR A 53 -1.61 -7.66 -36.86
N PRO A 54 -1.91 -8.83 -37.41
CA PRO A 54 -2.07 -10.04 -36.61
C PRO A 54 -0.84 -10.37 -35.73
N GLN A 55 0.37 -10.05 -36.23
CA GLN A 55 1.60 -10.25 -35.49
C GLN A 55 1.65 -9.41 -34.22
N PHE A 56 1.28 -8.12 -34.30
CA PHE A 56 1.19 -7.22 -33.15
C PHE A 56 0.31 -7.81 -32.05
N TRP A 57 -0.87 -8.31 -32.39
CA TRP A 57 -1.80 -8.86 -31.40
C TRP A 57 -1.29 -10.16 -30.75
N VAL A 58 -0.59 -11.02 -31.49
CA VAL A 58 0.04 -12.22 -30.90
C VAL A 58 1.11 -11.84 -29.88
N GLU A 59 1.96 -10.87 -30.17
CA GLU A 59 3.01 -10.41 -29.27
C GLU A 59 2.41 -9.65 -28.06
N TYR A 60 1.41 -8.83 -28.31
CA TYR A 60 0.67 -8.11 -27.27
C TYR A 60 0.00 -9.06 -26.28
N ASP A 61 -0.76 -10.05 -26.77
CA ASP A 61 -1.45 -11.00 -25.90
C ASP A 61 -0.47 -11.82 -25.05
N ALA A 62 0.62 -12.30 -25.66
CA ALA A 62 1.67 -13.02 -24.93
C ALA A 62 2.31 -12.16 -23.84
N TYR A 63 2.57 -10.88 -24.12
CA TYR A 63 3.12 -9.94 -23.14
C TYR A 63 2.13 -9.62 -22.02
N ARG A 64 0.83 -9.42 -22.34
CA ARG A 64 -0.22 -9.19 -21.36
C ARG A 64 -0.44 -10.38 -20.43
N ASP A 65 -0.43 -11.60 -20.96
CA ASP A 65 -0.55 -12.82 -20.16
C ASP A 65 0.63 -12.94 -19.17
N TRP A 66 1.85 -12.64 -19.63
CA TRP A 66 3.01 -12.61 -18.77
C TRP A 66 2.89 -11.53 -17.66
N GLN A 67 2.44 -10.32 -18.01
CA GLN A 67 2.23 -9.24 -17.03
C GLN A 67 1.17 -9.63 -15.98
N LYS A 68 0.03 -10.18 -16.40
CA LYS A 68 -1.06 -10.62 -15.52
C LYS A 68 -0.59 -11.72 -14.57
N GLY A 69 0.14 -12.71 -15.08
CA GLY A 69 0.75 -13.76 -14.25
C GLY A 69 1.79 -13.21 -13.26
N GLY A 70 2.66 -12.32 -13.74
CA GLY A 70 3.70 -11.66 -12.96
C GLY A 70 3.16 -10.76 -11.85
N GLN A 71 1.99 -10.17 -12.03
CA GLN A 71 1.36 -9.26 -11.07
C GLN A 71 1.07 -9.93 -9.71
N VAL A 72 0.64 -11.18 -9.69
CA VAL A 72 0.39 -11.93 -8.45
C VAL A 72 1.70 -12.19 -7.71
N LEU A 73 2.75 -12.56 -8.44
CA LEU A 73 4.08 -12.78 -7.86
C LEU A 73 4.67 -11.46 -7.32
N ALA A 74 4.58 -10.39 -8.09
CA ALA A 74 5.00 -9.05 -7.68
C ALA A 74 4.25 -8.60 -6.43
N GLY A 75 2.94 -8.86 -6.38
CA GLY A 75 2.10 -8.62 -5.20
C GLY A 75 2.61 -9.37 -3.97
N ALA A 76 2.96 -10.65 -4.11
CA ALA A 76 3.50 -11.46 -3.00
C ALA A 76 4.85 -10.90 -2.50
N ILE A 77 5.75 -10.49 -3.41
CA ILE A 77 7.06 -9.92 -3.08
C ILE A 77 6.89 -8.57 -2.36
N LEU A 78 6.09 -7.67 -2.93
CA LEU A 78 5.78 -6.37 -2.32
C LEU A 78 5.10 -6.55 -0.97
N GLY A 79 4.11 -7.45 -0.90
CA GLY A 79 3.41 -7.77 0.33
C GLY A 79 4.34 -8.30 1.42
N THR A 80 5.35 -9.11 1.06
CA THR A 80 6.39 -9.57 1.99
C THR A 80 7.18 -8.40 2.57
N SER A 81 7.57 -7.45 1.73
CA SER A 81 8.34 -6.26 2.14
C SER A 81 7.53 -5.35 3.07
N ILE A 82 6.27 -5.05 2.69
CA ILE A 82 5.35 -4.26 3.52
C ILE A 82 5.02 -5.04 4.82
N GLY A 83 4.87 -6.36 4.73
CA GLY A 83 4.64 -7.23 5.86
C GLY A 83 5.77 -7.18 6.89
N ALA A 84 7.03 -7.14 6.43
CA ALA A 84 8.18 -6.96 7.30
C ALA A 84 8.09 -5.64 8.08
N LEU A 85 7.82 -4.54 7.39
CA LEU A 85 7.62 -3.23 8.02
C LEU A 85 6.44 -3.25 9.00
N PHE A 86 5.29 -3.78 8.58
CA PHE A 86 4.08 -3.88 9.40
C PHE A 86 4.32 -4.69 10.67
N GLY A 87 5.00 -5.83 10.55
CA GLY A 87 5.33 -6.70 11.69
C GLY A 87 6.29 -6.04 12.68
N ILE A 88 7.30 -5.31 12.20
CA ILE A 88 8.22 -4.54 13.06
C ILE A 88 7.44 -3.44 13.81
N VAL A 89 6.65 -2.65 13.09
CA VAL A 89 5.84 -1.58 13.70
C VAL A 89 4.85 -2.17 14.71
N TYR A 90 4.22 -3.31 14.39
CA TYR A 90 3.34 -4.00 15.32
C TYR A 90 4.06 -4.45 16.58
N ALA A 91 5.22 -5.10 16.45
CA ALA A 91 6.02 -5.56 17.60
C ALA A 91 6.39 -4.40 18.55
N LEU A 92 6.75 -3.24 17.97
CA LEU A 92 7.14 -2.05 18.73
C LEU A 92 5.94 -1.30 19.35
N SER A 93 4.79 -1.30 18.69
CA SER A 93 3.62 -0.51 19.10
C SER A 93 2.53 -1.32 19.82
N ARG A 94 2.57 -2.65 19.80
CA ARG A 94 1.53 -3.57 20.28
C ARG A 94 0.98 -3.23 21.67
N ASN A 95 1.84 -2.84 22.60
CA ASN A 95 1.43 -2.49 23.97
C ASN A 95 0.74 -1.13 24.08
N SER A 96 0.90 -0.28 23.09
CA SER A 96 0.28 1.06 23.02
C SER A 96 -1.00 1.05 22.20
N LEU A 97 -1.22 0.03 21.36
CA LEU A 97 -2.40 -0.11 20.53
C LEU A 97 -3.63 -0.50 21.35
N LYS A 98 -4.76 0.14 21.01
CA LYS A 98 -6.06 -0.23 21.60
C LYS A 98 -6.56 -1.52 20.98
N GLY A 99 -7.09 -2.42 21.81
CA GLY A 99 -7.67 -3.69 21.39
C GLY A 99 -7.57 -4.73 22.49
N LYS A 100 -8.58 -5.63 22.57
CA LYS A 100 -8.65 -6.70 23.55
C LYS A 100 -7.75 -7.91 23.18
N ASN A 101 -7.48 -8.08 21.90
CA ASN A 101 -6.68 -9.18 21.35
C ASN A 101 -5.77 -8.68 20.22
N ASP A 102 -4.90 -9.56 19.72
CA ASP A 102 -3.93 -9.22 18.67
C ASP A 102 -4.61 -8.86 17.35
N LEU A 103 -5.71 -9.52 16.99
CA LEU A 103 -6.46 -9.21 15.78
C LEU A 103 -7.00 -7.76 15.78
N GLN A 104 -7.60 -7.33 16.89
CA GLN A 104 -8.08 -5.94 17.00
C GLN A 104 -6.93 -4.94 16.93
N LYS A 105 -5.80 -5.24 17.55
CA LYS A 105 -4.61 -4.37 17.52
C LYS A 105 -3.99 -4.27 16.13
N THR A 106 -3.90 -5.39 15.40
CA THR A 106 -3.39 -5.37 14.02
C THR A 106 -4.34 -4.64 13.08
N LEU A 107 -5.67 -4.77 13.24
CA LEU A 107 -6.65 -3.99 12.46
C LEU A 107 -6.55 -2.49 12.75
N VAL A 108 -6.37 -2.08 14.00
CA VAL A 108 -6.14 -0.66 14.34
C VAL A 108 -4.86 -0.15 13.70
N LEU A 109 -3.77 -0.93 13.78
CA LEU A 109 -2.50 -0.54 13.14
C LEU A 109 -2.64 -0.46 11.62
N ALA A 110 -3.29 -1.44 10.99
CA ALA A 110 -3.51 -1.44 9.56
C ALA A 110 -4.32 -0.21 9.11
N GLY A 111 -5.38 0.16 9.86
CA GLY A 111 -6.14 1.38 9.58
C GLY A 111 -5.30 2.65 9.68
N ILE A 112 -4.41 2.74 10.68
CA ILE A 112 -3.49 3.88 10.82
C ILE A 112 -2.49 3.91 9.66
N MET A 113 -1.86 2.79 9.32
CA MET A 113 -0.89 2.72 8.23
C MET A 113 -1.55 2.92 6.87
N TRP A 114 -2.73 2.31 6.63
CA TRP A 114 -3.52 2.57 5.43
C TRP A 114 -3.80 4.07 5.25
N LEU A 115 -4.24 4.74 6.32
CA LEU A 115 -4.54 6.18 6.27
C LEU A 115 -3.28 7.01 5.99
N THR A 116 -2.18 6.76 6.71
CA THR A 116 -1.00 7.64 6.72
C THR A 116 -0.03 7.39 5.57
N ILE A 117 0.18 6.15 5.15
CA ILE A 117 1.16 5.83 4.11
C ILE A 117 0.54 5.42 2.76
N TYR A 118 -0.79 5.35 2.69
CA TYR A 118 -1.49 5.10 1.44
C TYR A 118 -2.55 6.17 1.14
N PHE A 119 -3.61 6.29 1.94
CA PHE A 119 -4.79 7.08 1.57
C PHE A 119 -4.50 8.59 1.50
N ILE A 120 -3.80 9.17 2.49
CA ILE A 120 -3.40 10.58 2.46
C ILE A 120 -2.48 10.88 1.27
N PRO A 121 -1.41 10.11 1.00
CA PRO A 121 -0.63 10.25 -0.23
C PRO A 121 -1.45 10.10 -1.51
N PHE A 122 -2.37 9.15 -1.56
CA PHE A 122 -3.26 8.95 -2.69
C PHE A 122 -4.16 10.16 -2.99
N LEU A 123 -4.61 10.88 -1.97
CA LEU A 123 -5.39 12.12 -2.17
C LEU A 123 -4.60 13.21 -2.89
N LYS A 124 -3.29 13.28 -2.69
CA LYS A 124 -2.41 14.24 -3.39
C LYS A 124 -1.98 13.74 -4.77
N TYR A 125 -1.60 12.46 -4.82
CA TYR A 125 -1.08 11.81 -6.01
C TYR A 125 -1.85 10.51 -6.26
N PRO A 126 -3.09 10.60 -6.80
CA PRO A 126 -3.89 9.41 -7.07
C PRO A 126 -3.25 8.55 -8.15
N ALA A 127 -3.49 7.24 -8.09
CA ALA A 127 -3.09 6.33 -9.13
C ALA A 127 -3.77 6.71 -10.46
N ASN A 128 -3.03 6.61 -11.55
CA ASN A 128 -3.54 6.83 -12.89
C ASN A 128 -3.33 5.56 -13.74
N PRO A 129 -4.23 5.28 -14.69
CA PRO A 129 -4.01 4.20 -15.65
C PRO A 129 -2.83 4.54 -16.59
N PRO A 130 -2.27 3.54 -17.33
CA PRO A 130 -1.06 3.71 -18.14
C PRO A 130 -1.13 4.83 -19.18
N THR A 131 -2.30 5.09 -19.77
CA THR A 131 -2.50 6.15 -20.78
C THR A 131 -2.42 7.57 -20.22
N VAL A 132 -2.27 7.72 -18.89
CA VAL A 132 -2.20 9.03 -18.25
C VAL A 132 -0.78 9.30 -17.78
N GLY A 133 -0.16 10.28 -18.37
CA GLY A 133 1.16 10.79 -18.01
C GLY A 133 2.25 10.43 -19.00
N ASP A 134 3.27 11.29 -19.06
CA ASP A 134 4.42 11.14 -19.93
C ASP A 134 5.45 10.15 -19.31
N GLY A 135 6.09 9.35 -20.15
CA GLY A 135 7.20 8.48 -19.78
C GLY A 135 8.39 9.26 -19.18
N GLU A 136 8.66 10.48 -19.66
CA GLU A 136 9.73 11.33 -19.16
C GLU A 136 9.48 11.79 -17.70
N THR A 137 8.23 11.89 -17.27
CA THR A 137 7.86 12.36 -15.91
C THR A 137 7.75 11.24 -14.90
N VAL A 138 7.85 9.95 -15.27
CA VAL A 138 7.69 8.79 -14.38
C VAL A 138 8.56 8.90 -13.14
N VAL A 139 9.84 9.23 -13.29
CA VAL A 139 10.79 9.36 -12.17
C VAL A 139 10.37 10.49 -11.23
N LEU A 140 9.98 11.64 -11.77
CA LEU A 140 9.53 12.79 -10.97
C LEU A 140 8.26 12.43 -10.18
N ARG A 141 7.28 11.82 -10.84
CA ARG A 141 6.03 11.37 -10.19
C ARG A 141 6.29 10.38 -9.07
N ALA A 142 7.19 9.41 -9.29
CA ALA A 142 7.59 8.45 -8.27
C ALA A 142 8.25 9.14 -7.06
N ILE A 143 9.16 10.10 -7.30
CA ILE A 143 9.82 10.87 -6.23
C ILE A 143 8.79 11.68 -5.44
N LEU A 144 7.88 12.37 -6.10
CA LEU A 144 6.83 13.16 -5.44
C LEU A 144 5.95 12.29 -4.55
N TYR A 145 5.49 11.14 -5.06
CA TYR A 145 4.66 10.19 -4.32
C TYR A 145 5.39 9.60 -3.12
N LEU A 146 6.62 9.09 -3.32
CA LEU A 146 7.42 8.50 -2.26
C LEU A 146 7.80 9.54 -1.19
N SER A 147 8.12 10.76 -1.60
CA SER A 147 8.39 11.87 -0.68
C SER A 147 7.16 12.19 0.19
N PHE A 148 5.96 12.21 -0.41
CA PHE A 148 4.74 12.48 0.33
C PHE A 148 4.36 11.33 1.28
N ILE A 149 4.61 10.06 0.90
CA ILE A 149 4.53 8.91 1.80
C ILE A 149 5.46 9.09 3.01
N ALA A 150 6.71 9.49 2.76
CA ALA A 150 7.69 9.71 3.83
C ALA A 150 7.26 10.85 4.76
N ILE A 151 6.83 11.98 4.21
CA ILE A 151 6.32 13.13 4.99
C ILE A 151 5.13 12.69 5.85
N SER A 152 4.16 11.99 5.28
CA SER A 152 2.96 11.56 5.99
C SER A 152 3.29 10.53 7.07
N GLY A 153 4.04 9.48 6.74
CA GLY A 153 4.39 8.43 7.68
C GLY A 153 5.29 8.92 8.83
N LEU A 154 6.36 9.67 8.50
CA LEU A 154 7.24 10.24 9.53
C LEU A 154 6.52 11.30 10.37
N GLY A 155 5.65 12.10 9.74
CA GLY A 155 4.78 13.03 10.44
C GLY A 155 3.90 12.33 11.46
N ALA A 156 3.23 11.23 11.09
CA ALA A 156 2.40 10.45 12.00
C ALA A 156 3.20 9.92 13.20
N VAL A 157 4.40 9.38 12.97
CA VAL A 157 5.31 8.94 14.04
C VAL A 157 5.74 10.11 14.90
N GLY A 158 6.09 11.26 14.32
CA GLY A 158 6.48 12.47 15.03
C GLY A 158 5.38 12.98 15.96
N PHE A 159 4.15 13.12 15.48
CA PHE A 159 3.00 13.55 16.30
C PHE A 159 2.64 12.53 17.38
N TYR A 160 2.78 11.24 17.10
CA TYR A 160 2.62 10.21 18.11
C TYR A 160 3.67 10.33 19.23
N GLN A 161 4.95 10.55 18.89
CA GLN A 161 6.00 10.73 19.89
C GLN A 161 5.83 12.04 20.68
N LEU A 162 5.44 13.13 20.00
CA LEU A 162 5.14 14.41 20.63
C LEU A 162 4.02 14.27 21.64
N SER A 163 2.97 13.49 21.32
CA SER A 163 1.85 13.23 22.23
C SER A 163 2.26 12.55 23.54
N LYS A 164 3.31 11.72 23.49
CA LYS A 164 3.86 11.07 24.69
C LYS A 164 4.69 12.02 25.56
N LYS A 165 5.44 12.93 24.92
CA LYS A 165 6.34 13.86 25.63
C LYS A 165 5.57 14.99 26.31
N ILE A 166 4.60 15.59 25.63
CA ILE A 166 3.92 16.82 26.10
C ILE A 166 2.71 16.52 27.00
N LYS A 167 2.30 15.26 27.14
CA LYS A 167 1.14 14.84 27.96
C LYS A 167 -0.10 15.72 27.68
N PHE A 168 -0.50 15.83 26.42
CA PHE A 168 -1.69 16.59 26.04
C PHE A 168 -2.92 16.15 26.86
N LYS A 169 -3.67 17.14 27.39
CA LYS A 169 -4.92 16.89 28.11
C LYS A 169 -5.96 16.17 27.25
N SER A 170 -5.93 16.39 25.93
CA SER A 170 -6.83 15.73 24.98
C SER A 170 -6.02 14.96 23.93
N ARG A 171 -6.45 13.73 23.66
CA ARG A 171 -5.86 12.88 22.60
C ARG A 171 -6.16 13.36 21.19
N ILE A 172 -7.09 14.30 21.04
CA ILE A 172 -7.46 14.88 19.74
C ILE A 172 -6.41 15.90 19.26
N ILE A 173 -5.69 16.55 20.15
CA ILE A 173 -4.72 17.59 19.81
C ILE A 173 -3.62 17.09 18.84
N PRO A 174 -2.94 15.96 19.10
CA PRO A 174 -1.94 15.44 18.15
C PRO A 174 -2.56 15.04 16.81
N VAL A 175 -3.80 14.55 16.81
CA VAL A 175 -4.51 14.16 15.58
C VAL A 175 -4.83 15.38 14.72
N VAL A 176 -5.35 16.44 15.36
CA VAL A 176 -5.62 17.72 14.66
C VAL A 176 -4.32 18.35 14.18
N GLY A 177 -3.28 18.34 15.02
CA GLY A 177 -1.95 18.86 14.64
C GLY A 177 -1.37 18.12 13.43
N TYR A 178 -1.49 16.80 13.39
CA TYR A 178 -1.11 16.01 12.23
C TYR A 178 -1.95 16.37 10.99
N GLY A 179 -3.27 16.55 11.14
CA GLY A 179 -4.15 16.97 10.05
C GLY A 179 -3.74 18.33 9.46
N ILE A 180 -3.45 19.32 10.32
CA ILE A 180 -2.96 20.64 9.90
C ILE A 180 -1.60 20.52 9.19
N PHE A 181 -0.67 19.76 9.76
CA PHE A 181 0.63 19.49 9.14
C PHE A 181 0.47 18.89 7.75
N MET A 182 -0.40 17.89 7.57
CA MET A 182 -0.65 17.28 6.27
C MET A 182 -1.35 18.23 5.28
N ALA A 183 -2.25 19.08 5.74
CA ALA A 183 -2.88 20.10 4.89
C ALA A 183 -1.84 21.11 4.36
N ILE A 184 -0.91 21.53 5.22
CA ILE A 184 0.20 22.40 4.82
C ILE A 184 1.13 21.66 3.82
N ALA A 185 1.51 20.43 4.11
CA ALA A 185 2.34 19.62 3.20
C ALA A 185 1.65 19.41 1.84
N PHE A 186 0.33 19.15 1.85
CA PHE A 186 -0.47 19.01 0.63
C PHE A 186 -0.45 20.29 -0.22
N ALA A 187 -0.54 21.46 0.41
CA ALA A 187 -0.51 22.75 -0.28
C ALA A 187 0.87 23.12 -0.83
N LEU A 188 1.94 22.76 -0.11
CA LEU A 188 3.32 23.10 -0.47
C LEU A 188 3.95 22.16 -1.50
N MET A 189 3.53 20.89 -1.52
CA MET A 189 4.07 19.92 -2.47
C MET A 189 3.56 20.22 -3.90
N PRO A 190 4.42 20.09 -4.92
CA PRO A 190 4.03 20.29 -6.31
C PRO A 190 2.82 19.45 -6.73
N ALA A 191 2.05 19.91 -7.70
CA ALA A 191 1.02 19.09 -8.33
C ALA A 191 1.66 18.01 -9.22
N ASN A 192 0.86 17.01 -9.63
CA ASN A 192 1.27 16.10 -10.69
C ASN A 192 1.49 16.94 -11.97
N PRO A 193 2.65 16.81 -12.65
CA PRO A 193 2.94 17.58 -13.86
C PRO A 193 2.10 17.18 -15.05
N ASP A 194 1.55 15.96 -15.06
CA ASP A 194 0.91 15.39 -16.23
C ASP A 194 -0.57 15.78 -16.33
N GLU A 195 -1.00 16.08 -17.55
CA GLU A 195 -2.40 16.24 -17.88
C GLU A 195 -3.11 14.88 -17.99
N ILE A 196 -4.41 14.87 -17.72
CA ILE A 196 -5.22 13.67 -17.83
C ILE A 196 -5.90 13.70 -19.19
N ASN A 197 -5.33 12.96 -20.15
CA ASN A 197 -5.83 12.87 -21.53
C ASN A 197 -6.72 11.63 -21.78
N ALA A 198 -7.11 10.91 -20.72
CA ALA A 198 -8.00 9.76 -20.79
C ALA A 198 -9.43 10.11 -20.31
N PRO A 199 -10.47 9.34 -20.70
CA PRO A 199 -11.83 9.55 -20.21
C PRO A 199 -11.90 9.52 -18.69
N MET A 200 -12.54 10.53 -18.09
CA MET A 200 -12.56 10.69 -16.63
C MET A 200 -13.31 9.60 -15.89
N ASP A 201 -14.28 8.94 -16.51
CA ASP A 201 -14.98 7.77 -15.99
C ASP A 201 -14.03 6.57 -15.84
N LEU A 202 -13.20 6.30 -16.85
CA LEU A 202 -12.14 5.30 -16.81
C LEU A 202 -11.13 5.61 -15.69
N VAL A 203 -10.64 6.85 -15.62
CA VAL A 203 -9.65 7.26 -14.61
C VAL A 203 -10.23 7.15 -13.20
N ASN A 204 -11.46 7.60 -12.98
CA ASN A 204 -12.10 7.52 -11.67
C ASN A 204 -12.45 6.07 -11.28
N GLY A 205 -12.86 5.24 -12.24
CA GLY A 205 -13.07 3.81 -12.05
C GLY A 205 -11.77 3.12 -11.60
N PHE A 206 -10.67 3.33 -12.33
CA PHE A 206 -9.35 2.82 -12.00
C PHE A 206 -8.89 3.24 -10.60
N ARG A 207 -9.02 4.54 -10.27
CA ARG A 207 -8.66 5.09 -8.94
C ARG A 207 -9.48 4.44 -7.82
N THR A 208 -10.78 4.31 -8.02
CA THR A 208 -11.69 3.72 -7.03
C THR A 208 -11.36 2.26 -6.78
N MET A 209 -11.19 1.47 -7.84
CA MET A 209 -10.85 0.06 -7.71
C MET A 209 -9.45 -0.16 -7.14
N SER A 210 -8.50 0.72 -7.44
CA SER A 210 -7.17 0.71 -6.82
C SER A 210 -7.26 0.94 -5.30
N VAL A 211 -8.10 1.88 -4.84
CA VAL A 211 -8.32 2.10 -3.39
C VAL A 211 -8.94 0.86 -2.74
N VAL A 212 -9.92 0.22 -3.39
CA VAL A 212 -10.54 -1.02 -2.89
C VAL A 212 -9.50 -2.14 -2.78
N ALA A 213 -8.73 -2.39 -3.85
CA ALA A 213 -7.73 -3.45 -3.88
C ALA A 213 -6.65 -3.28 -2.78
N VAL A 214 -6.15 -2.06 -2.60
CA VAL A 214 -5.17 -1.76 -1.53
C VAL A 214 -5.82 -1.86 -0.14
N SER A 215 -7.09 -1.48 0.02
CA SER A 215 -7.80 -1.65 1.29
C SER A 215 -7.93 -3.13 1.67
N VAL A 216 -8.22 -3.99 0.70
CA VAL A 216 -8.23 -5.46 0.90
C VAL A 216 -6.85 -5.96 1.35
N PHE A 217 -5.76 -5.46 0.77
CA PHE A 217 -4.40 -5.80 1.23
C PHE A 217 -4.21 -5.48 2.72
N TRP A 218 -4.55 -4.25 3.16
CA TRP A 218 -4.36 -3.82 4.55
C TRP A 218 -5.23 -4.62 5.54
N VAL A 219 -6.45 -4.96 5.16
CA VAL A 219 -7.30 -5.84 5.97
C VAL A 219 -6.71 -7.25 6.02
N SER A 220 -6.28 -7.79 4.89
CA SER A 220 -5.72 -9.14 4.80
C SER A 220 -4.47 -9.30 5.66
N ILE A 221 -3.52 -8.36 5.58
CA ILE A 221 -2.30 -8.43 6.39
C ILE A 221 -2.60 -8.33 7.88
N ALA A 222 -3.57 -7.50 8.28
CA ALA A 222 -3.97 -7.37 9.67
C ALA A 222 -4.60 -8.66 10.21
N VAL A 223 -5.49 -9.28 9.43
CA VAL A 223 -6.18 -10.51 9.82
C VAL A 223 -5.21 -11.68 9.92
N ILE A 224 -4.36 -11.84 8.89
CA ILE A 224 -3.41 -12.97 8.85
C ILE A 224 -2.36 -12.81 9.96
N LEU A 225 -1.73 -11.64 10.07
CA LEU A 225 -0.71 -11.42 11.10
C LEU A 225 -1.30 -11.48 12.50
N GLY A 226 -2.46 -10.86 12.74
CA GLY A 226 -3.12 -10.89 14.04
C GLY A 226 -3.51 -12.30 14.47
N GLY A 227 -4.02 -13.12 13.54
CA GLY A 227 -4.36 -14.52 13.77
C GLY A 227 -3.13 -15.38 14.07
N LEU A 228 -2.09 -15.28 13.24
CA LEU A 228 -0.83 -16.03 13.44
C LEU A 228 -0.11 -15.61 14.71
N TRP A 229 -0.11 -14.32 15.04
CA TRP A 229 0.49 -13.80 16.29
C TRP A 229 -0.23 -14.33 17.52
N HIS A 230 -1.57 -14.30 17.50
CA HIS A 230 -2.38 -14.81 18.60
C HIS A 230 -2.14 -16.32 18.85
N LYS A 231 -2.04 -17.10 17.77
CA LYS A 231 -1.79 -18.55 17.85
C LYS A 231 -0.38 -18.89 18.34
N SER A 232 0.63 -18.19 17.84
CA SER A 232 2.04 -18.51 18.06
C SER A 232 2.66 -17.81 19.27
N ARG A 233 2.05 -16.72 19.74
CA ARG A 233 2.49 -15.91 20.90
C ARG A 233 4.02 -15.76 21.00
N PRO A 234 4.68 -15.19 19.97
CA PRO A 234 6.15 -15.12 19.90
C PRO A 234 6.76 -14.29 21.05
N ASP A 235 5.96 -13.43 21.68
CA ASP A 235 6.29 -12.57 22.80
C ASP A 235 6.37 -13.32 24.15
N LEU A 236 5.51 -14.30 24.40
CA LEU A 236 5.45 -15.02 25.68
C LEU A 236 6.51 -16.12 25.84
N GLN A 237 6.93 -16.73 24.73
CA GLN A 237 7.88 -17.84 24.75
C GLN A 237 9.29 -17.47 25.23
N THR A 238 9.59 -16.17 25.39
CA THR A 238 10.88 -15.69 25.92
C THR A 238 10.90 -15.59 27.45
N SER A 239 9.74 -15.39 28.10
CA SER A 239 9.67 -15.28 29.55
C SER A 239 9.83 -16.67 30.23
N MET A 240 9.29 -17.73 29.61
CA MET A 240 9.44 -19.10 30.15
C MET A 240 10.88 -19.63 30.06
N ALA A 241 11.63 -19.22 29.00
CA ALA A 241 13.05 -19.61 28.87
C ALA A 241 13.99 -18.86 29.87
N LYS A 242 13.56 -17.71 30.40
CA LYS A 242 14.28 -16.98 31.45
C LYS A 242 14.00 -17.51 32.85
N ASN A 243 12.76 -17.97 33.12
CA ASN A 243 12.34 -18.46 34.43
C ASN A 243 12.66 -19.94 34.68
N GLY A 244 13.07 -20.67 33.64
CA GLY A 244 13.46 -22.10 33.77
C GLY A 244 14.98 -22.33 33.95
N LYS A 245 15.76 -21.27 34.21
CA LYS A 245 17.22 -21.32 34.48
C LYS A 245 17.59 -20.89 35.91
N HIS A 246 16.71 -21.15 36.87
CA HIS A 246 17.04 -21.06 38.30
C HIS A 246 16.83 -22.41 38.96
#